data_184179ab11c3b30f7342aff53f6b528c
#
_entry.id   184179ab11c3b30f7342aff53f6b528c
#
_cell.length_a   1.000
_cell.length_b   1.000
_cell.length_c   1.000
_cell.angle_alpha   90.00
_cell.angle_beta   90.00
_cell.angle_gamma   90.00
#
_symmetry.space_group_name_H-M   'P 1'
#
loop_
_entity.id
_entity.type
_entity.pdbx_description
1 polymer ?
#
loop_
_entity_poly.entity_id
_entity_poly.type
_entity_poly.pdbx_seq_one_letter_code
_entity_poly.pdbx_strand_id
1 'polypeptide(L)'
;MFIEKMVLDKLLEQRRSIREFDITELPEEKIEAVIEAGRLAPFAGLVQKNTDNFRHFFVIHRDSEAAMKVKELCEDGRKQEVLRIEANGLAAKYPDVAKIARALSEKPANDILMSPWLIIIAERGGLPQREEICLGYVMENM
;
A
#
# COMPACT_ATOMS: atom_id res chain seq x y z
N MET A 1 13.27 -29.73 -2.32
CA MET A 1 12.44 -29.27 -3.47
C MET A 1 10.94 -29.54 -3.31
N PHE A 2 10.46 -30.73 -2.92
CA PHE A 2 9.03 -31.00 -2.73
C PHE A 2 8.40 -30.30 -1.50
N ILE A 3 9.13 -30.16 -0.42
CA ILE A 3 8.62 -29.50 0.82
C ILE A 3 8.42 -28.01 0.57
N GLU A 4 9.34 -27.35 -0.12
CA GLU A 4 9.26 -25.93 -0.45
C GLU A 4 8.08 -25.60 -1.37
N LYS A 5 7.79 -26.48 -2.35
CA LYS A 5 6.64 -26.31 -3.21
C LYS A 5 5.32 -26.40 -2.45
N MET A 6 5.16 -27.38 -1.56
CA MET A 6 3.98 -27.51 -0.72
C MET A 6 3.74 -26.31 0.21
N VAL A 7 4.82 -25.70 0.71
CA VAL A 7 4.71 -24.49 1.55
C VAL A 7 4.23 -23.30 0.70
N LEU A 8 4.81 -23.11 -0.47
CA LEU A 8 4.40 -22.03 -1.39
C LEU A 8 2.96 -22.18 -1.85
N ASP A 9 2.55 -23.38 -2.26
CA ASP A 9 1.17 -23.64 -2.71
C ASP A 9 0.17 -23.30 -1.59
N LYS A 10 0.44 -23.69 -0.35
CA LYS A 10 -0.39 -23.34 0.81
C LYS A 10 -0.45 -21.83 1.07
N LEU A 11 0.66 -21.12 0.97
CA LEU A 11 0.69 -19.68 1.14
C LEU A 11 -0.15 -18.98 0.08
N LEU A 12 -0.05 -19.39 -1.19
CA LEU A 12 -0.85 -18.84 -2.28
C LEU A 12 -2.35 -19.13 -2.11
N GLU A 13 -2.72 -20.36 -1.72
CA GLU A 13 -4.11 -20.74 -1.46
C GLU A 13 -4.71 -20.01 -0.25
N GLN A 14 -3.92 -19.73 0.78
CA GLN A 14 -4.35 -19.07 2.00
C GLN A 14 -4.34 -17.54 1.91
N ARG A 15 -3.70 -16.97 0.88
CA ARG A 15 -3.66 -15.52 0.69
C ARG A 15 -5.08 -14.93 0.64
N ARG A 16 -5.30 -13.91 1.42
CA ARG A 16 -6.57 -13.15 1.46
C ARG A 16 -6.28 -11.66 1.54
N SER A 17 -7.18 -10.87 0.97
CA SER A 17 -7.17 -9.42 1.19
C SER A 17 -7.82 -9.11 2.53
N ILE A 18 -7.02 -8.88 3.54
CA ILE A 18 -7.47 -8.52 4.89
C ILE A 18 -7.84 -7.04 4.89
N ARG A 19 -9.03 -6.70 5.40
CA ARG A 19 -9.55 -5.33 5.50
C ARG A 19 -10.09 -4.98 6.88
N GLU A 20 -10.11 -5.96 7.77
CA GLU A 20 -10.43 -5.78 9.18
C GLU A 20 -9.19 -6.15 9.98
N PHE A 21 -8.72 -5.23 10.80
CA PHE A 21 -7.48 -5.37 11.54
C PHE A 21 -7.78 -5.38 13.02
N ASP A 22 -7.02 -6.17 13.76
CA ASP A 22 -6.96 -6.12 15.21
C ASP A 22 -6.18 -4.87 15.65
N ILE A 23 -6.62 -4.26 16.74
CA ILE A 23 -5.95 -3.09 17.33
C ILE A 23 -4.80 -3.50 18.27
N THR A 24 -4.52 -4.79 18.40
CA THR A 24 -3.43 -5.30 19.24
C THR A 24 -2.10 -4.78 18.74
N GLU A 25 -1.34 -4.18 19.65
CA GLU A 25 0.00 -3.69 19.33
C GLU A 25 0.92 -4.83 18.90
N LEU A 26 1.73 -4.56 17.88
CA LEU A 26 2.73 -5.48 17.38
C LEU A 26 4.10 -5.11 17.97
N PRO A 27 4.89 -6.11 18.38
CA PRO A 27 6.30 -5.89 18.73
C PRO A 27 7.06 -5.26 17.55
N GLU A 28 7.97 -4.35 17.87
CA GLU A 28 8.78 -3.61 16.88
C GLU A 28 9.55 -4.56 15.96
N GLU A 29 10.06 -5.67 16.50
CA GLU A 29 10.80 -6.69 15.74
C GLU A 29 9.95 -7.31 14.60
N LYS A 30 8.62 -7.39 14.76
CA LYS A 30 7.74 -7.88 13.69
C LYS A 30 7.59 -6.84 12.57
N ILE A 31 7.54 -5.57 12.94
CA ILE A 31 7.46 -4.47 11.97
C ILE A 31 8.76 -4.40 11.18
N GLU A 32 9.90 -4.50 11.87
CA GLU A 32 11.21 -4.55 11.23
C GLU A 32 11.34 -5.75 10.27
N ALA A 33 10.88 -6.93 10.67
CA ALA A 33 10.91 -8.12 9.81
C ALA A 33 10.08 -7.93 8.53
N VAL A 34 8.92 -7.29 8.62
CA VAL A 34 8.07 -6.96 7.47
C VAL A 34 8.78 -5.97 6.54
N ILE A 35 9.38 -4.92 7.08
CA ILE A 35 10.14 -3.93 6.29
C ILE A 35 11.33 -4.58 5.60
N GLU A 36 12.05 -5.45 6.30
CA GLU A 36 13.20 -6.16 5.72
C GLU A 36 12.76 -7.08 4.57
N ALA A 37 11.65 -7.77 4.70
CA ALA A 37 11.06 -8.54 3.60
C ALA A 37 10.73 -7.65 2.39
N GLY A 38 10.19 -6.45 2.62
CA GLY A 38 9.95 -5.47 1.56
C GLY A 38 11.23 -4.96 0.90
N ARG A 39 12.32 -4.79 1.66
CA ARG A 39 13.64 -4.37 1.13
C ARG A 39 14.26 -5.39 0.19
N LEU A 40 13.95 -6.68 0.36
CA LEU A 40 14.43 -7.76 -0.50
C LEU A 40 13.75 -7.77 -1.87
N ALA A 41 12.67 -7.04 -2.06
CA ALA A 41 12.01 -6.93 -3.36
C ALA A 41 12.91 -6.26 -4.40
N PRO A 42 12.86 -6.70 -5.66
CA PRO A 42 13.65 -6.12 -6.73
C PRO A 42 13.27 -4.64 -6.94
N PHE A 43 14.24 -3.86 -7.38
CA PHE A 43 14.02 -2.50 -7.85
C PHE A 43 14.22 -2.42 -9.36
N ALA A 44 13.29 -1.80 -10.07
CA ALA A 44 13.37 -1.65 -11.52
C ALA A 44 14.23 -0.45 -11.86
N GLY A 45 15.44 -0.68 -12.20
CA GLY A 45 16.29 0.37 -12.68
C GLY A 45 17.72 -0.06 -12.81
N LEU A 46 18.53 0.82 -13.38
CA LEU A 46 19.97 0.74 -13.34
C LEU A 46 20.42 1.10 -11.92
N VAL A 47 20.14 0.21 -10.97
CA VAL A 47 20.63 0.38 -9.60
C VAL A 47 22.14 0.24 -9.65
N GLN A 48 22.84 1.35 -9.52
CA GLN A 48 24.26 1.31 -9.20
C GLN A 48 24.41 0.66 -7.81
N LYS A 49 25.22 -0.36 -7.73
CA LYS A 49 25.62 -0.96 -6.43
C LYS A 49 25.96 0.19 -5.47
N ASN A 50 25.35 0.19 -4.27
CA ASN A 50 25.54 1.14 -3.19
C ASN A 50 24.75 2.46 -3.23
N THR A 51 23.60 2.51 -3.91
CA THR A 51 22.67 3.62 -3.73
C THR A 51 21.47 3.17 -2.91
N ASP A 52 21.52 3.34 -1.59
CA ASP A 52 20.45 2.97 -0.65
C ASP A 52 19.27 3.96 -0.64
N ASN A 53 19.22 4.91 -1.56
CA ASN A 53 18.34 6.08 -1.48
C ASN A 53 17.13 6.07 -2.40
N PHE A 54 16.74 4.95 -2.96
CA PHE A 54 15.61 4.91 -3.91
C PHE A 54 14.30 4.47 -3.29
N ARG A 55 14.33 3.79 -2.14
CA ARG A 55 13.13 3.29 -1.45
C ARG A 55 13.17 3.65 0.02
N HIS A 56 12.11 4.27 0.50
CA HIS A 56 11.95 4.67 1.89
C HIS A 56 10.68 4.05 2.47
N PHE A 57 10.79 3.52 3.68
CA PHE A 57 9.68 3.00 4.46
C PHE A 57 9.39 3.98 5.61
N PHE A 58 8.20 4.51 5.65
CA PHE A 58 7.71 5.33 6.75
C PHE A 58 6.79 4.47 7.61
N VAL A 59 7.17 4.28 8.84
CA VAL A 59 6.39 3.53 9.83
C VAL A 59 5.69 4.54 10.72
N ILE A 60 4.37 4.50 10.72
CA ILE A 60 3.53 5.52 11.36
C ILE A 60 2.58 4.83 12.31
N HIS A 61 2.67 5.17 13.60
CA HIS A 61 1.69 4.70 14.59
C HIS A 61 0.36 5.44 14.42
N ARG A 62 -0.76 4.72 14.51
CA ARG A 62 -2.12 5.24 14.27
C ARG A 62 -2.49 6.46 15.13
N ASP A 63 -1.96 6.57 16.35
CA ASP A 63 -2.27 7.67 17.28
C ASP A 63 -1.34 8.88 17.09
N SER A 64 -0.47 8.85 16.09
CA SER A 64 0.45 9.94 15.79
C SER A 64 -0.21 11.06 14.99
N GLU A 65 0.32 12.27 15.10
CA GLU A 65 -0.08 13.39 14.23
C GLU A 65 0.13 13.10 12.74
N ALA A 66 1.18 12.33 12.40
CA ALA A 66 1.45 11.91 11.04
C ALA A 66 0.33 11.03 10.49
N ALA A 67 -0.24 10.11 11.28
CA ALA A 67 -1.36 9.26 10.86
C ALA A 67 -2.62 10.09 10.59
N MET A 68 -2.90 11.09 11.41
CA MET A 68 -4.01 12.02 11.18
C MET A 68 -3.82 12.80 9.88
N LYS A 69 -2.59 13.24 9.60
CA LYS A 69 -2.28 13.92 8.34
C LYS A 69 -2.43 13.02 7.11
N VAL A 70 -2.00 11.77 7.20
CA VAL A 70 -2.22 10.78 6.13
C VAL A 70 -3.72 10.57 5.88
N LYS A 71 -4.50 10.46 6.95
CA LYS A 71 -5.97 10.35 6.84
C LYS A 71 -6.58 11.53 6.08
N GLU A 72 -6.24 12.77 6.44
CA GLU A 72 -6.69 13.98 5.73
C GLU A 72 -6.33 13.94 4.24
N LEU A 73 -5.07 13.58 3.92
CA LEU A 73 -4.61 13.47 2.54
C LEU A 73 -5.37 12.40 1.75
N CYS A 74 -5.72 11.28 2.38
CA CYS A 74 -6.52 10.25 1.74
C CYS A 74 -7.98 10.70 1.51
N GLU A 75 -8.57 11.44 2.44
CA GLU A 75 -9.90 12.02 2.25
C GLU A 75 -9.93 13.01 1.08
N ASP A 76 -8.91 13.86 0.99
CA ASP A 76 -8.77 14.78 -0.14
C ASP A 76 -8.50 14.04 -1.45
N GLY A 77 -7.67 13.01 -1.43
CA GLY A 77 -7.40 12.15 -2.59
C GLY A 77 -8.67 11.47 -3.11
N ARG A 78 -9.54 10.99 -2.24
CA ARG A 78 -10.85 10.42 -2.63
C ARG A 78 -11.73 11.44 -3.35
N LYS A 79 -11.77 12.69 -2.88
CA LYS A 79 -12.53 13.78 -3.53
C LYS A 79 -11.94 14.12 -4.91
N GLN A 80 -10.61 14.21 -5.01
CA GLN A 80 -9.91 14.46 -6.27
C GLN A 80 -10.14 13.33 -7.29
N GLU A 81 -10.19 12.07 -6.85
CA GLU A 81 -10.47 10.95 -7.73
C GLU A 81 -11.87 11.02 -8.34
N VAL A 82 -12.90 11.44 -7.59
CA VAL A 82 -14.24 11.68 -8.13
C VAL A 82 -14.20 12.73 -9.23
N LEU A 83 -13.52 13.87 -8.99
CA LEU A 83 -13.37 14.92 -9.98
C LEU A 83 -12.65 14.42 -11.24
N ARG A 84 -11.63 13.58 -11.07
CA ARG A 84 -10.88 12.98 -12.19
C ARG A 84 -11.74 12.02 -13.01
N ILE A 85 -12.56 11.19 -12.36
CA ILE A 85 -13.50 10.27 -13.01
C ILE A 85 -14.51 11.04 -13.85
N GLU A 86 -15.03 12.16 -13.32
CA GLU A 86 -15.99 13.02 -14.02
C GLU A 86 -15.34 13.75 -15.20
N ALA A 87 -14.20 14.39 -14.98
CA ALA A 87 -13.49 15.14 -16.01
C ALA A 87 -13.05 14.29 -17.22
N ASN A 88 -12.73 13.03 -16.99
CA ASN A 88 -12.33 12.09 -18.05
C ASN A 88 -13.50 11.33 -18.68
N GLY A 89 -14.74 11.66 -18.36
CA GLY A 89 -15.94 10.99 -18.88
C GLY A 89 -16.09 9.53 -18.44
N LEU A 90 -15.29 9.07 -17.49
CA LEU A 90 -15.33 7.69 -16.98
C LEU A 90 -16.63 7.40 -16.24
N ALA A 91 -17.27 8.40 -15.67
CA ALA A 91 -18.56 8.26 -14.98
C ALA A 91 -19.67 7.77 -15.94
N ALA A 92 -19.65 8.22 -17.20
CA ALA A 92 -20.60 7.77 -18.22
C ALA A 92 -20.30 6.33 -18.68
N LYS A 93 -19.03 5.98 -18.77
CA LYS A 93 -18.59 4.65 -19.22
C LYS A 93 -18.72 3.58 -18.13
N TYR A 94 -18.50 3.96 -16.87
CA TYR A 94 -18.50 3.06 -15.71
C TYR A 94 -19.32 3.67 -14.55
N PRO A 95 -20.66 3.71 -14.65
CA PRO A 95 -21.50 4.40 -13.68
C PRO A 95 -21.42 3.82 -12.27
N ASP A 96 -21.26 2.50 -12.15
CA ASP A 96 -21.12 1.84 -10.85
C ASP A 96 -19.81 2.23 -10.15
N VAL A 97 -18.70 2.34 -10.89
CA VAL A 97 -17.41 2.80 -10.34
C VAL A 97 -17.54 4.24 -9.86
N ALA A 98 -18.18 5.12 -10.63
CA ALA A 98 -18.40 6.50 -10.24
C ALA A 98 -19.28 6.61 -8.98
N LYS A 99 -20.33 5.79 -8.87
CA LYS A 99 -21.19 5.70 -7.67
C LYS A 99 -20.40 5.29 -6.44
N ILE A 100 -19.57 4.25 -6.55
CA ILE A 100 -18.72 3.77 -5.45
C ILE A 100 -17.71 4.86 -5.05
N ALA A 101 -17.05 5.49 -6.00
CA ALA A 101 -16.06 6.54 -5.74
C ALA A 101 -16.69 7.72 -4.98
N ARG A 102 -17.89 8.19 -5.40
CA ARG A 102 -18.62 9.25 -4.68
C ARG A 102 -18.96 8.81 -3.25
N ALA A 103 -19.54 7.62 -3.08
CA ALA A 103 -19.89 7.11 -1.76
C ALA A 103 -18.68 6.98 -0.82
N LEU A 104 -17.49 6.65 -1.36
CA LEU A 104 -16.25 6.61 -0.59
C LEU A 104 -15.71 8.01 -0.27
N SER A 105 -15.88 8.98 -1.17
CA SER A 105 -15.41 10.35 -0.96
C SER A 105 -16.19 11.10 0.13
N GLU A 106 -17.40 10.66 0.44
CA GLU A 106 -18.26 11.21 1.50
C GLU A 106 -17.97 10.60 2.88
N LYS A 107 -17.18 9.51 2.94
CA LYS A 107 -16.86 8.82 4.18
C LYS A 107 -15.49 9.25 4.72
N PRO A 108 -15.36 9.42 6.05
CA PRO A 108 -14.05 9.57 6.67
C PRO A 108 -13.15 8.38 6.33
N ALA A 109 -11.86 8.63 6.13
CA ALA A 109 -10.86 7.61 5.84
C ALA A 109 -10.37 6.89 7.11
N ASN A 110 -11.31 6.46 7.96
CA ASN A 110 -10.99 5.78 9.22
C ASN A 110 -10.36 4.40 9.02
N ASP A 111 -10.57 3.79 7.87
CA ASP A 111 -9.95 2.53 7.45
C ASP A 111 -8.42 2.57 7.52
N ILE A 112 -7.80 3.74 7.33
CA ILE A 112 -6.35 3.93 7.46
C ILE A 112 -5.87 3.75 8.92
N LEU A 113 -6.73 4.08 9.88
CA LEU A 113 -6.43 4.00 11.31
C LEU A 113 -6.93 2.70 11.98
N MET A 114 -7.38 1.73 11.20
CA MET A 114 -7.90 0.46 11.73
C MET A 114 -6.77 -0.47 12.22
N SER A 115 -5.57 -0.33 11.68
CA SER A 115 -4.38 -1.06 12.16
C SER A 115 -3.58 -0.19 13.13
N PRO A 116 -2.87 -0.76 14.13
CA PRO A 116 -1.97 -0.02 15.00
C PRO A 116 -0.87 0.72 14.24
N TRP A 117 -0.40 0.12 13.15
CA TRP A 117 0.70 0.65 12.35
C TRP A 117 0.32 0.79 10.88
N LEU A 118 0.77 1.87 10.28
CA LEU A 118 0.69 2.14 8.85
C LEU A 118 2.11 2.20 8.29
N ILE A 119 2.36 1.40 7.25
CA ILE A 119 3.64 1.43 6.53
C ILE A 119 3.39 2.09 5.17
N ILE A 120 4.07 3.21 4.93
CA ILE A 120 4.06 3.90 3.64
C ILE A 120 5.39 3.66 2.95
N ILE A 121 5.33 3.23 1.69
CA ILE A 121 6.50 2.99 0.88
C ILE A 121 6.58 4.10 -0.16
N ALA A 122 7.69 4.84 -0.16
CA ALA A 122 7.99 5.84 -1.17
C ALA A 122 9.21 5.41 -1.97
N GLU A 123 9.09 5.43 -3.28
CA GLU A 123 10.18 5.16 -4.20
C GLU A 123 10.55 6.41 -4.99
N ARG A 124 11.84 6.55 -5.28
CA ARG A 124 12.33 7.59 -6.17
C ARG A 124 11.85 7.31 -7.58
N GLY A 125 11.24 8.30 -8.23
CA GLY A 125 10.80 8.18 -9.62
C GLY A 125 11.95 7.90 -10.58
N GLY A 126 11.75 7.00 -11.51
CA GLY A 126 12.71 6.59 -12.54
C GLY A 126 12.00 6.07 -13.80
N LEU A 127 11.84 4.77 -13.96
CA LEU A 127 11.14 4.15 -15.08
C LEU A 127 9.69 3.79 -14.68
N PRO A 128 8.69 4.66 -14.95
CA PRO A 128 7.39 4.62 -14.28
C PRO A 128 6.74 3.24 -14.21
N GLN A 129 6.51 2.60 -15.34
CA GLN A 129 5.78 1.32 -15.36
C GLN A 129 6.52 0.17 -14.66
N ARG A 130 7.85 0.19 -14.67
CA ARG A 130 8.65 -0.86 -14.03
C ARG A 130 8.70 -0.70 -12.52
N GLU A 131 8.70 0.54 -12.05
CA GLU A 131 8.71 0.86 -10.63
C GLU A 131 7.39 0.51 -9.96
N GLU A 132 6.26 0.77 -10.61
CA GLU A 132 4.95 0.35 -10.13
C GLU A 132 4.86 -1.17 -9.94
N ILE A 133 5.42 -1.96 -10.85
CA ILE A 133 5.51 -3.42 -10.72
C ILE A 133 6.41 -3.79 -9.53
N CYS A 134 7.52 -3.10 -9.34
CA CYS A 134 8.44 -3.37 -8.24
C CYS A 134 7.84 -3.02 -6.89
N LEU A 135 7.06 -1.94 -6.78
CA LEU A 135 6.26 -1.64 -5.59
C LEU A 135 5.26 -2.76 -5.29
N GLY A 136 4.64 -3.34 -6.31
CA GLY A 136 3.80 -4.52 -6.15
C GLY A 136 4.57 -5.70 -5.51
N TYR A 137 5.80 -5.97 -5.94
CA TYR A 137 6.64 -7.01 -5.32
C TYR A 137 7.04 -6.68 -3.88
N VAL A 138 7.26 -5.41 -3.54
CA VAL A 138 7.48 -5.00 -2.15
C VAL A 138 6.30 -5.37 -1.29
N MET A 139 5.10 -5.02 -1.73
CA MET A 139 3.85 -5.29 -1.00
C MET A 139 3.56 -6.79 -0.87
N GLU A 140 3.91 -7.60 -1.88
CA GLU A 140 3.73 -9.06 -1.82
C GLU A 140 4.75 -9.73 -0.89
N ASN A 141 5.94 -9.14 -0.71
CA ASN A 141 6.96 -9.66 0.20
C ASN A 141 6.65 -9.33 1.67
N MET A 142 5.93 -8.25 1.92
CA MET A 142 5.55 -7.79 3.25
C MET A 142 4.34 -8.54 3.81
#